data_e5310770bde2f8dee6326edfced10023
#
_entry.id   e5310770bde2f8dee6326edfced10023
#
_cell.length_a   1.000
_cell.length_b   1.000
_cell.length_c   1.000
_cell.angle_alpha   90.00
_cell.angle_beta   90.00
_cell.angle_gamma   90.00
#
_symmetry.space_group_name_H-M   'P 1'
#
loop_
_entity.id
_entity.type
_entity.pdbx_description
1 polymer ?
#
loop_
_entity_poly.entity_id
_entity_poly.type
_entity_poly.pdbx_seq_one_letter_code
_entity_poly.pdbx_strand_id
1 'polypeptide(L)'
;TDLPGIGKTLEEKIVALVETGEIPAAAKLKERIPVGLLEISRIPGLGPKTVRRLHDELDVNGPEDLRAAAEAQKVRELKGLGPKVEEKILAGLDRLDAEPEGPTRLRLDEILPTAEELAAALRAESSCDRAEIAGSVRRLAETCHDIDLIAASGSRKELAAAIAEHELVAEHGNPNETGIRLTTNSGIGVDVRIVEPGAFGHLLQHFTGSGPHNAELRERAVAQGLHVSENGIKDDETGETEFFATEEEIYERLGYQYIPPELREDRGELDAAARGELPELIERSQIKGDLHSHTTLSDGVASLEEMAAAAEALGYEYLAITDHSESHGFGNHVEADRLWQRIEEIAELNNEDRKIRLLSGSEVNIHPNGSVDYEDDLLETLDWVIASIHTAFSDDAKKNTDRMITAIENPLVDCIGHPTGRLINQRDPYPLDMERV
;
A
#
# COMPACT_ATOMS: atom_id res chain seq x y z
N THR A 1 -1.62 -20.37 25.96
CA THR A 1 -0.93 -19.13 25.55
C THR A 1 -1.64 -17.93 26.16
N ASP A 2 -0.83 -17.02 26.73
CA ASP A 2 -1.33 -15.81 27.38
C ASP A 2 -1.37 -14.61 26.41
N LEU A 3 -1.39 -14.90 25.10
CA LEU A 3 -1.43 -13.85 24.06
C LEU A 3 -2.89 -13.44 23.76
N PRO A 4 -3.25 -12.17 23.92
CA PRO A 4 -4.57 -11.68 23.58
C PRO A 4 -4.93 -11.98 22.12
N GLY A 5 -6.16 -12.44 21.87
CA GLY A 5 -6.64 -12.78 20.52
C GLY A 5 -6.27 -14.18 20.01
N ILE A 6 -5.43 -14.94 20.72
CA ILE A 6 -5.10 -16.32 20.36
C ILE A 6 -5.90 -17.31 21.20
N GLY A 7 -7.02 -17.78 20.63
CA GLY A 7 -7.80 -18.85 21.23
C GLY A 7 -7.15 -20.23 21.00
N LYS A 8 -7.61 -21.24 21.77
CA LYS A 8 -7.08 -22.63 21.77
C LYS A 8 -6.92 -23.24 20.37
N THR A 9 -7.86 -23.00 19.46
CA THR A 9 -7.80 -23.54 18.08
C THR A 9 -6.68 -22.91 17.26
N LEU A 10 -6.40 -21.61 17.48
CA LEU A 10 -5.30 -20.93 16.79
C LEU A 10 -3.96 -21.35 17.40
N GLU A 11 -3.88 -21.49 18.72
CA GLU A 11 -2.73 -22.02 19.43
C GLU A 11 -2.34 -23.43 18.91
N GLU A 12 -3.30 -24.36 18.83
CA GLU A 12 -3.08 -25.71 18.32
C GLU A 12 -2.54 -25.69 16.86
N LYS A 13 -3.02 -24.78 16.03
CA LYS A 13 -2.53 -24.60 14.65
C LYS A 13 -1.12 -24.03 14.60
N ILE A 14 -0.81 -23.04 15.43
CA ILE A 14 0.53 -22.43 15.52
C ILE A 14 1.54 -23.48 16.02
N VAL A 15 1.21 -24.20 17.09
CA VAL A 15 2.07 -25.25 17.63
C VAL A 15 2.32 -26.34 16.57
N ALA A 16 1.29 -26.81 15.89
CA ALA A 16 1.44 -27.78 14.81
C ALA A 16 2.35 -27.27 13.69
N LEU A 17 2.19 -26.01 13.28
CA LEU A 17 3.03 -25.39 12.25
C LEU A 17 4.49 -25.31 12.67
N VAL A 18 4.77 -24.91 13.92
CA VAL A 18 6.13 -24.80 14.47
C VAL A 18 6.79 -26.16 14.65
N GLU A 19 6.05 -27.17 15.15
CA GLU A 19 6.60 -28.47 15.44
C GLU A 19 6.74 -29.39 14.22
N THR A 20 5.81 -29.30 13.27
CA THR A 20 5.72 -30.22 12.13
C THR A 20 5.92 -29.55 10.76
N GLY A 21 6.02 -28.21 10.72
CA GLY A 21 6.07 -27.43 9.48
C GLY A 21 4.74 -27.34 8.74
N GLU A 22 3.64 -27.89 9.30
CA GLU A 22 2.37 -27.98 8.60
C GLU A 22 1.15 -27.91 9.54
N ILE A 23 0.09 -27.24 9.10
CA ILE A 23 -1.20 -27.22 9.80
C ILE A 23 -2.03 -28.40 9.30
N PRO A 24 -2.43 -29.39 10.14
CA PRO A 24 -3.12 -30.61 9.70
C PRO A 24 -4.40 -30.37 8.88
N ALA A 25 -5.14 -29.31 9.18
CA ALA A 25 -6.33 -28.96 8.41
C ALA A 25 -5.98 -28.41 7.02
N ALA A 26 -4.87 -27.67 6.89
CA ALA A 26 -4.37 -27.18 5.61
C ALA A 26 -3.78 -28.31 4.77
N ALA A 27 -3.06 -29.26 5.39
CA ALA A 27 -2.56 -30.47 4.74
C ALA A 27 -3.70 -31.28 4.09
N LYS A 28 -4.76 -31.56 4.84
CA LYS A 28 -5.95 -32.24 4.31
C LYS A 28 -6.67 -31.47 3.19
N LEU A 29 -6.59 -30.15 3.20
CA LEU A 29 -7.17 -29.32 2.13
C LEU A 29 -6.30 -29.37 0.87
N LYS A 30 -4.98 -29.32 1.02
CA LYS A 30 -3.98 -29.47 -0.06
C LYS A 30 -4.09 -30.82 -0.77
N GLU A 31 -4.37 -31.91 -0.03
CA GLU A 31 -4.63 -33.24 -0.63
C GLU A 31 -5.87 -33.26 -1.53
N ARG A 32 -6.81 -32.36 -1.32
CA ARG A 32 -8.11 -32.31 -2.02
C ARG A 32 -8.19 -31.25 -3.11
N ILE A 33 -7.34 -30.23 -3.03
CA ILE A 33 -7.33 -29.10 -3.95
C ILE A 33 -5.91 -28.98 -4.52
N PRO A 34 -5.71 -29.21 -5.81
CA PRO A 34 -4.41 -28.99 -6.47
C PRO A 34 -3.86 -27.60 -6.19
N VAL A 35 -2.59 -27.52 -5.82
CA VAL A 35 -1.92 -26.23 -5.48
C VAL A 35 -1.98 -25.25 -6.67
N GLY A 36 -1.86 -25.74 -7.90
CA GLY A 36 -1.95 -24.95 -9.12
C GLY A 36 -3.29 -24.19 -9.30
N LEU A 37 -4.37 -24.63 -8.61
CA LEU A 37 -5.64 -23.89 -8.63
C LEU A 37 -5.54 -22.56 -7.87
N LEU A 38 -4.65 -22.46 -6.88
CA LEU A 38 -4.37 -21.20 -6.18
C LEU A 38 -3.62 -20.23 -7.11
N GLU A 39 -2.71 -20.73 -7.95
CA GLU A 39 -1.97 -19.93 -8.91
C GLU A 39 -2.91 -19.33 -9.96
N ILE A 40 -3.77 -20.13 -10.56
CA ILE A 40 -4.74 -19.63 -11.55
C ILE A 40 -5.82 -18.71 -10.94
N SER A 41 -6.09 -18.80 -9.64
CA SER A 41 -7.00 -17.88 -8.96
C SER A 41 -6.48 -16.44 -8.87
N ARG A 42 -5.17 -16.24 -9.13
CA ARG A 42 -4.54 -14.90 -9.22
C ARG A 42 -4.78 -14.22 -10.55
N ILE A 43 -5.27 -14.94 -11.56
CA ILE A 43 -5.59 -14.37 -12.88
C ILE A 43 -6.83 -13.48 -12.74
N PRO A 44 -6.76 -12.19 -13.13
CA PRO A 44 -7.88 -11.27 -13.04
C PRO A 44 -9.13 -11.81 -13.75
N GLY A 45 -10.25 -11.86 -13.04
CA GLY A 45 -11.52 -12.39 -13.55
C GLY A 45 -11.75 -13.89 -13.30
N LEU A 46 -10.78 -14.61 -12.72
CA LEU A 46 -10.94 -16.01 -12.29
C LEU A 46 -11.23 -16.10 -10.79
N GLY A 47 -12.45 -15.79 -10.38
CA GLY A 47 -12.87 -15.99 -8.99
C GLY A 47 -12.95 -17.48 -8.59
N PRO A 48 -13.02 -17.81 -7.28
CA PRO A 48 -13.00 -19.19 -6.77
C PRO A 48 -14.08 -20.10 -7.40
N LYS A 49 -15.25 -19.56 -7.72
CA LYS A 49 -16.33 -20.32 -8.41
C LYS A 49 -15.93 -20.70 -9.83
N THR A 50 -15.28 -19.80 -10.56
CA THR A 50 -14.84 -20.06 -11.95
C THR A 50 -13.68 -21.04 -11.95
N VAL A 51 -12.71 -20.88 -11.06
CA VAL A 51 -11.57 -21.79 -10.88
C VAL A 51 -12.06 -23.21 -10.60
N ARG A 52 -13.02 -23.36 -9.67
CA ARG A 52 -13.61 -24.65 -9.38
C ARG A 52 -14.31 -25.27 -10.58
N ARG A 53 -15.04 -24.49 -11.36
CA ARG A 53 -15.69 -24.97 -12.59
C ARG A 53 -14.69 -25.41 -13.65
N LEU A 54 -13.60 -24.67 -13.83
CA LEU A 54 -12.50 -25.05 -14.74
C LEU A 54 -11.88 -26.41 -14.31
N HIS A 55 -11.71 -26.62 -13.01
CA HIS A 55 -11.26 -27.90 -12.47
C HIS A 55 -12.30 -29.02 -12.70
N ASP A 56 -13.56 -28.81 -12.29
CA ASP A 56 -14.61 -29.84 -12.31
C ASP A 56 -15.03 -30.21 -13.74
N GLU A 57 -15.06 -29.25 -14.70
CA GLU A 57 -15.60 -29.45 -16.06
C GLU A 57 -14.48 -29.69 -17.11
N LEU A 58 -13.24 -29.22 -16.89
CA LEU A 58 -12.14 -29.33 -17.85
C LEU A 58 -10.89 -30.02 -17.30
N ASP A 59 -10.93 -30.53 -16.04
CA ASP A 59 -9.81 -31.18 -15.34
C ASP A 59 -8.55 -30.29 -15.25
N VAL A 60 -8.75 -28.98 -15.11
CA VAL A 60 -7.68 -28.02 -14.95
C VAL A 60 -7.16 -28.08 -13.51
N ASN A 61 -5.86 -28.36 -13.32
CA ASN A 61 -5.22 -28.49 -12.02
C ASN A 61 -4.15 -27.40 -11.76
N GLY A 62 -3.83 -26.61 -12.81
CA GLY A 62 -2.84 -25.55 -12.72
C GLY A 62 -2.73 -24.70 -14.00
N PRO A 63 -1.75 -23.77 -14.06
CA PRO A 63 -1.57 -22.86 -15.17
C PRO A 63 -1.39 -23.58 -16.53
N GLU A 64 -0.58 -24.65 -16.56
CA GLU A 64 -0.31 -25.40 -17.80
C GLU A 64 -1.59 -26.04 -18.38
N ASP A 65 -2.41 -26.68 -17.52
CA ASP A 65 -3.67 -27.29 -17.94
C ASP A 65 -4.65 -26.22 -18.44
N LEU A 66 -4.70 -25.07 -17.74
CA LEU A 66 -5.54 -23.95 -18.11
C LEU A 66 -5.12 -23.36 -19.47
N ARG A 67 -3.80 -23.22 -19.71
CA ARG A 67 -3.27 -22.77 -21.00
C ARG A 67 -3.68 -23.73 -22.12
N ALA A 68 -3.45 -25.02 -21.94
CA ALA A 68 -3.81 -26.05 -22.90
C ALA A 68 -5.33 -26.05 -23.19
N ALA A 69 -6.16 -25.88 -22.18
CA ALA A 69 -7.61 -25.79 -22.35
C ALA A 69 -8.04 -24.51 -23.11
N ALA A 70 -7.42 -23.36 -22.82
CA ALA A 70 -7.71 -22.10 -23.48
C ALA A 70 -7.24 -22.08 -24.94
N GLU A 71 -6.03 -22.56 -25.23
CA GLU A 71 -5.50 -22.70 -26.60
C GLU A 71 -6.33 -23.68 -27.44
N ALA A 72 -6.85 -24.75 -26.82
CA ALA A 72 -7.79 -25.68 -27.45
C ALA A 72 -9.21 -25.13 -27.55
N GLN A 73 -9.46 -23.88 -27.15
CA GLN A 73 -10.77 -23.19 -27.19
C GLN A 73 -11.88 -23.87 -26.38
N LYS A 74 -11.53 -24.70 -25.40
CA LYS A 74 -12.48 -25.42 -24.53
C LYS A 74 -13.07 -24.53 -23.43
N VAL A 75 -12.35 -23.50 -23.00
CA VAL A 75 -12.81 -22.58 -21.95
C VAL A 75 -14.04 -21.80 -22.41
N ARG A 76 -14.07 -21.36 -23.67
CA ARG A 76 -15.19 -20.62 -24.27
C ARG A 76 -16.47 -21.45 -24.42
N GLU A 77 -16.38 -22.79 -24.35
CA GLU A 77 -17.53 -23.69 -24.39
C GLU A 77 -18.30 -23.73 -23.05
N LEU A 78 -17.65 -23.32 -21.97
CA LEU A 78 -18.29 -23.25 -20.66
C LEU A 78 -19.25 -22.06 -20.59
N LYS A 79 -20.46 -22.31 -20.08
CA LYS A 79 -21.49 -21.28 -19.97
C LYS A 79 -20.99 -20.06 -19.20
N GLY A 80 -20.97 -18.88 -19.85
CA GLY A 80 -20.53 -17.62 -19.27
C GLY A 80 -19.03 -17.33 -19.37
N LEU A 81 -18.25 -18.23 -19.99
CA LEU A 81 -16.83 -18.03 -20.29
C LEU A 81 -16.65 -17.95 -21.82
N GLY A 82 -17.05 -16.83 -22.40
CA GLY A 82 -16.97 -16.63 -23.85
C GLY A 82 -15.53 -16.35 -24.36
N PRO A 83 -15.34 -16.18 -25.70
CA PRO A 83 -14.02 -15.95 -26.30
C PRO A 83 -13.19 -14.84 -25.66
N LYS A 84 -13.83 -13.72 -25.26
CA LYS A 84 -13.14 -12.62 -24.57
C LYS A 84 -12.59 -13.00 -23.20
N VAL A 85 -13.26 -13.89 -22.46
CA VAL A 85 -12.79 -14.37 -21.16
C VAL A 85 -11.60 -15.30 -21.37
N GLU A 86 -11.65 -16.15 -22.39
CA GLU A 86 -10.55 -17.04 -22.76
C GLU A 86 -9.30 -16.25 -23.21
N GLU A 87 -9.46 -15.18 -23.99
CA GLU A 87 -8.35 -14.25 -24.34
C GLU A 87 -7.75 -13.59 -23.08
N LYS A 88 -8.59 -13.15 -22.14
CA LYS A 88 -8.12 -12.58 -20.85
C LYS A 88 -7.39 -13.63 -20.00
N ILE A 89 -7.82 -14.88 -20.03
CA ILE A 89 -7.14 -15.99 -19.34
C ILE A 89 -5.76 -16.22 -19.94
N LEU A 90 -5.64 -16.29 -21.27
CA LEU A 90 -4.33 -16.45 -21.93
C LEU A 90 -3.39 -15.28 -21.62
N ALA A 91 -3.88 -14.05 -21.71
CA ALA A 91 -3.08 -12.88 -21.33
C ALA A 91 -2.69 -12.89 -19.83
N GLY A 92 -3.56 -13.39 -18.95
CA GLY A 92 -3.26 -13.58 -17.53
C GLY A 92 -2.21 -14.66 -17.27
N LEU A 93 -2.26 -15.76 -18.03
CA LEU A 93 -1.25 -16.82 -17.99
C LEU A 93 0.10 -16.33 -18.53
N ASP A 94 0.12 -15.54 -19.60
CA ASP A 94 1.34 -14.93 -20.12
C ASP A 94 2.00 -14.00 -19.09
N ARG A 95 1.21 -13.32 -18.24
CA ARG A 95 1.70 -12.52 -17.12
C ARG A 95 2.21 -13.38 -15.96
N LEU A 96 1.63 -14.56 -15.71
CA LEU A 96 2.12 -15.50 -14.69
C LEU A 96 3.43 -16.17 -15.13
N ASP A 97 3.57 -16.48 -16.42
CA ASP A 97 4.78 -17.09 -16.98
C ASP A 97 5.91 -16.07 -17.23
N ALA A 98 5.56 -14.80 -17.42
CA ALA A 98 6.55 -13.73 -17.41
C ALA A 98 7.13 -13.70 -15.99
N GLU A 99 8.44 -14.04 -15.86
CA GLU A 99 9.16 -13.62 -14.65
C GLU A 99 8.88 -12.13 -14.47
N PRO A 100 8.49 -11.68 -13.26
CA PRO A 100 8.22 -10.28 -13.07
C PRO A 100 9.42 -9.49 -13.59
N GLU A 101 9.21 -8.60 -14.55
CA GLU A 101 10.28 -7.74 -15.08
C GLU A 101 10.83 -6.91 -13.93
N GLY A 102 11.85 -7.39 -13.30
CA GLY A 102 12.46 -6.82 -12.10
C GLY A 102 11.98 -7.48 -10.78
N PRO A 103 12.64 -7.15 -9.70
CA PRO A 103 12.38 -7.68 -8.39
C PRO A 103 10.98 -7.28 -7.89
N THR A 104 10.32 -8.20 -7.17
CA THR A 104 8.98 -8.00 -6.60
C THR A 104 8.93 -6.71 -5.79
N ARG A 105 8.02 -5.80 -6.16
CA ARG A 105 7.80 -4.57 -5.41
C ARG A 105 6.70 -4.80 -4.38
N LEU A 106 7.00 -4.47 -3.13
CA LEU A 106 6.06 -4.51 -2.01
C LEU A 106 5.32 -3.17 -1.89
N ARG A 107 4.09 -3.21 -1.43
CA ARG A 107 3.37 -1.98 -1.07
C ARG A 107 4.03 -1.30 0.13
N LEU A 108 3.86 0.01 0.22
CA LEU A 108 4.43 0.80 1.30
C LEU A 108 3.98 0.29 2.69
N ASP A 109 2.72 -0.08 2.85
CA ASP A 109 2.17 -0.60 4.10
C ASP A 109 2.77 -1.96 4.52
N GLU A 110 3.27 -2.73 3.56
CA GLU A 110 3.94 -4.02 3.82
C GLU A 110 5.41 -3.86 4.23
N ILE A 111 6.11 -2.85 3.70
CA ILE A 111 7.55 -2.67 3.89
C ILE A 111 7.93 -1.66 4.97
N LEU A 112 7.11 -0.61 5.16
CA LEU A 112 7.39 0.50 6.08
C LEU A 112 7.59 0.06 7.54
N PRO A 113 6.76 -0.85 8.13
CA PRO A 113 6.98 -1.28 9.51
C PRO A 113 8.35 -1.91 9.74
N THR A 114 8.83 -2.73 8.80
CA THR A 114 10.16 -3.35 8.85
C THR A 114 11.28 -2.30 8.73
N ALA A 115 11.10 -1.30 7.87
CA ALA A 115 12.06 -0.21 7.72
C ALA A 115 12.15 0.65 8.99
N GLU A 116 11.02 0.96 9.62
CA GLU A 116 10.95 1.72 10.88
C GLU A 116 11.62 0.97 12.03
N GLU A 117 11.38 -0.35 12.14
CA GLU A 117 11.96 -1.19 13.18
C GLU A 117 13.50 -1.27 13.05
N LEU A 118 14.01 -1.52 11.84
CA LEU A 118 15.46 -1.57 11.59
C LEU A 118 16.13 -0.19 11.79
N ALA A 119 15.46 0.90 11.38
CA ALA A 119 15.94 2.25 11.63
C ALA A 119 15.97 2.58 13.13
N ALA A 120 14.96 2.13 13.88
CA ALA A 120 14.93 2.28 15.35
C ALA A 120 16.03 1.46 16.02
N ALA A 121 16.28 0.23 15.56
CA ALA A 121 17.39 -0.60 16.04
C ALA A 121 18.76 0.07 15.84
N LEU A 122 19.00 0.64 14.64
CA LEU A 122 20.22 1.41 14.38
C LEU A 122 20.35 2.60 15.34
N ARG A 123 19.29 3.37 15.56
CA ARG A 123 19.28 4.53 16.48
C ARG A 123 19.53 4.13 17.94
N ALA A 124 19.18 2.91 18.33
CA ALA A 124 19.38 2.39 19.67
C ALA A 124 20.84 1.96 19.94
N GLU A 125 21.63 1.72 18.90
CA GLU A 125 23.03 1.34 19.04
C GLU A 125 23.88 2.51 19.56
N SER A 126 24.69 2.24 20.58
CA SER A 126 25.54 3.25 21.21
C SER A 126 26.62 3.85 20.28
N SER A 127 26.95 3.14 19.20
CA SER A 127 27.87 3.59 18.15
C SER A 127 27.19 4.39 17.04
N CYS A 128 25.87 4.55 17.08
CA CYS A 128 25.10 5.29 16.08
C CYS A 128 24.88 6.75 16.53
N ASP A 129 25.33 7.70 15.73
CA ASP A 129 25.08 9.12 15.98
C ASP A 129 23.71 9.53 15.42
N ARG A 130 23.35 9.00 14.25
CA ARG A 130 22.08 9.26 13.56
C ARG A 130 21.76 8.13 12.59
N ALA A 131 20.47 7.79 12.44
CA ALA A 131 20.01 6.89 11.38
C ALA A 131 18.63 7.30 10.85
N GLU A 132 18.46 7.20 9.53
CA GLU A 132 17.22 7.55 8.81
C GLU A 132 16.91 6.51 7.73
N ILE A 133 15.62 6.34 7.45
CA ILE A 133 15.16 5.64 6.25
C ILE A 133 15.48 6.53 5.05
N ALA A 134 15.81 5.91 3.91
CA ALA A 134 16.06 6.58 2.65
C ALA A 134 15.26 5.90 1.51
N GLY A 135 15.64 6.14 0.27
CA GLY A 135 15.06 5.50 -0.89
C GLY A 135 13.57 5.78 -1.12
N SER A 136 12.94 4.86 -1.81
CA SER A 136 11.51 4.95 -2.14
C SER A 136 10.61 4.87 -0.92
N VAL A 137 11.04 4.18 0.16
CA VAL A 137 10.28 4.11 1.41
C VAL A 137 10.19 5.49 2.06
N ARG A 138 11.29 6.25 2.12
CA ARG A 138 11.29 7.62 2.67
C ARG A 138 10.44 8.58 1.85
N ARG A 139 10.41 8.41 0.53
CA ARG A 139 9.57 9.22 -0.37
C ARG A 139 8.10 8.83 -0.32
N LEU A 140 7.71 7.86 0.50
CA LEU A 140 6.35 7.31 0.61
C LEU A 140 5.79 6.84 -0.75
N ALA A 141 6.66 6.23 -1.58
CA ALA A 141 6.23 5.68 -2.85
C ALA A 141 5.22 4.54 -2.64
N GLU A 142 4.19 4.45 -3.50
CA GLU A 142 3.13 3.43 -3.39
C GLU A 142 3.67 2.00 -3.27
N THR A 143 4.79 1.72 -3.95
CA THR A 143 5.49 0.44 -3.90
C THR A 143 7.00 0.65 -3.82
N CYS A 144 7.66 -0.24 -3.08
CA CYS A 144 9.10 -0.22 -2.85
C CYS A 144 9.69 -1.58 -3.16
N HIS A 145 10.95 -1.62 -3.57
CA HIS A 145 11.68 -2.85 -3.89
C HIS A 145 12.48 -3.37 -2.70
N ASP A 146 13.15 -2.46 -2.01
CA ASP A 146 14.09 -2.68 -0.92
C ASP A 146 13.98 -1.57 0.12
N ILE A 147 14.72 -1.73 1.21
CA ILE A 147 14.84 -0.75 2.26
C ILE A 147 16.26 -0.15 2.20
N ASP A 148 16.34 1.15 2.03
CA ASP A 148 17.58 1.90 2.18
C ASP A 148 17.63 2.54 3.58
N LEU A 149 18.70 2.29 4.33
CA LEU A 149 18.97 2.90 5.63
C LEU A 149 20.29 3.64 5.60
N ILE A 150 20.29 4.88 6.06
CA ILE A 150 21.47 5.70 6.13
C ILE A 150 21.79 5.97 7.60
N ALA A 151 23.03 5.71 8.00
CA ALA A 151 23.47 5.95 9.37
C ALA A 151 24.78 6.75 9.40
N ALA A 152 24.98 7.49 10.48
CA ALA A 152 26.22 8.17 10.81
C ALA A 152 26.87 7.52 12.02
N SER A 153 28.17 7.27 11.94
CA SER A 153 28.94 6.69 13.04
C SER A 153 30.44 6.94 12.88
N GLY A 154 31.11 7.24 13.98
CA GLY A 154 32.58 7.18 14.06
C GLY A 154 33.13 5.74 14.11
N SER A 155 32.27 4.73 14.44
CA SER A 155 32.62 3.30 14.52
C SER A 155 31.82 2.51 13.49
N ARG A 156 31.93 2.86 12.23
CA ARG A 156 31.05 2.41 11.12
C ARG A 156 30.96 0.89 10.98
N LYS A 157 32.10 0.20 11.03
CA LYS A 157 32.12 -1.26 10.91
C LYS A 157 31.47 -1.97 12.10
N GLU A 158 31.62 -1.41 13.29
CA GLU A 158 30.99 -1.93 14.51
C GLU A 158 29.47 -1.78 14.42
N LEU A 159 28.98 -0.63 13.97
CA LEU A 159 27.55 -0.40 13.76
C LEU A 159 26.99 -1.34 12.67
N ALA A 160 27.72 -1.55 11.57
CA ALA A 160 27.33 -2.50 10.52
C ALA A 160 27.27 -3.94 11.05
N ALA A 161 28.16 -4.33 11.95
CA ALA A 161 28.14 -5.65 12.58
C ALA A 161 26.99 -5.80 13.58
N ALA A 162 26.68 -4.75 14.35
CA ALA A 162 25.59 -4.78 15.31
C ALA A 162 24.22 -4.99 14.64
N ILE A 163 23.93 -4.27 13.57
CA ILE A 163 22.63 -4.43 12.87
C ILE A 163 22.51 -5.78 12.17
N ALA A 164 23.61 -6.44 11.82
CA ALA A 164 23.58 -7.77 11.22
C ALA A 164 23.03 -8.86 12.16
N GLU A 165 23.14 -8.64 13.49
CA GLU A 165 22.66 -9.56 14.53
C GLU A 165 21.19 -9.29 14.92
N HIS A 166 20.49 -8.38 14.24
CA HIS A 166 19.10 -8.05 14.55
C HIS A 166 18.16 -9.23 14.22
N GLU A 167 17.14 -9.46 15.04
CA GLU A 167 16.23 -10.60 14.92
C GLU A 167 15.43 -10.66 13.59
N LEU A 168 15.23 -9.54 12.92
CA LEU A 168 14.60 -9.49 11.60
C LEU A 168 15.53 -9.92 10.47
N VAL A 169 16.83 -10.09 10.70
CA VAL A 169 17.82 -10.40 9.66
C VAL A 169 17.98 -11.92 9.52
N ALA A 170 17.69 -12.44 8.32
CA ALA A 170 17.89 -13.83 7.96
C ALA A 170 19.30 -14.08 7.40
N GLU A 171 19.76 -13.18 6.54
CA GLU A 171 21.06 -13.28 5.87
C GLU A 171 21.73 -11.91 5.80
N HIS A 172 23.04 -11.89 5.85
CA HIS A 172 23.82 -10.66 5.72
C HIS A 172 25.15 -10.85 4.99
N GLY A 173 25.61 -9.78 4.32
CA GLY A 173 26.95 -9.68 3.78
C GLY A 173 28.02 -9.44 4.84
N ASN A 174 29.23 -9.17 4.42
CA ASN A 174 30.32 -8.83 5.36
C ASN A 174 30.24 -7.36 5.78
N PRO A 175 30.14 -7.06 7.10
CA PRO A 175 30.19 -5.71 7.62
C PRO A 175 31.50 -5.00 7.23
N ASN A 176 31.40 -3.76 6.77
CA ASN A 176 32.56 -2.97 6.36
C ASN A 176 32.39 -1.48 6.70
N GLU A 177 33.37 -0.66 6.36
CA GLU A 177 33.39 0.77 6.67
C GLU A 177 32.34 1.61 5.89
N THR A 178 31.70 1.05 4.89
CA THR A 178 30.64 1.74 4.11
C THR A 178 29.26 1.25 4.43
N GLY A 179 29.12 0.18 5.24
CA GLY A 179 27.83 -0.40 5.63
C GLY A 179 27.74 -1.90 5.41
N ILE A 180 26.51 -2.37 5.18
CA ILE A 180 26.20 -3.80 5.02
C ILE A 180 24.91 -3.97 4.21
N ARG A 181 24.83 -5.07 3.46
CA ARG A 181 23.59 -5.56 2.85
C ARG A 181 23.02 -6.70 3.66
N LEU A 182 21.71 -6.66 3.88
CA LEU A 182 20.96 -7.63 4.67
C LEU A 182 19.80 -8.16 3.84
N THR A 183 19.30 -9.33 4.24
CA THR A 183 18.01 -9.85 3.80
C THR A 183 17.20 -10.18 5.03
N THR A 184 15.98 -9.71 5.13
CA THR A 184 15.10 -9.98 6.28
C THR A 184 14.51 -11.38 6.24
N ASN A 185 13.93 -11.83 7.36
CA ASN A 185 13.20 -13.12 7.45
C ASN A 185 12.03 -13.22 6.45
N SER A 186 11.48 -12.08 6.03
CA SER A 186 10.43 -11.99 4.98
C SER A 186 10.99 -11.88 3.56
N GLY A 187 12.32 -11.95 3.38
CA GLY A 187 12.98 -11.89 2.08
C GLY A 187 13.16 -10.48 1.52
N ILE A 188 12.95 -9.42 2.31
CA ILE A 188 13.15 -8.04 1.88
C ILE A 188 14.64 -7.71 1.91
N GLY A 189 15.17 -7.18 0.80
CA GLY A 189 16.53 -6.66 0.72
C GLY A 189 16.66 -5.34 1.50
N VAL A 190 17.78 -5.19 2.25
CA VAL A 190 18.08 -3.96 3.00
C VAL A 190 19.51 -3.52 2.68
N ASP A 191 19.69 -2.29 2.25
CA ASP A 191 21.02 -1.68 2.08
C ASP A 191 21.26 -0.65 3.19
N VAL A 192 22.17 -0.97 4.11
CA VAL A 192 22.56 -0.06 5.19
C VAL A 192 23.85 0.63 4.81
N ARG A 193 23.80 1.94 4.60
CA ARG A 193 24.98 2.77 4.30
C ARG A 193 25.37 3.59 5.52
N ILE A 194 26.66 3.61 5.83
CA ILE A 194 27.17 4.28 7.04
C ILE A 194 28.31 5.20 6.64
N VAL A 195 28.22 6.46 7.14
CA VAL A 195 29.21 7.50 6.87
C VAL A 195 29.66 8.19 8.14
N GLU A 196 30.68 9.05 8.03
CA GLU A 196 31.04 10.02 9.06
C GLU A 196 29.91 11.05 9.25
N PRO A 197 29.66 11.53 10.48
CA PRO A 197 28.55 12.44 10.76
C PRO A 197 28.51 13.70 9.90
N GLY A 198 29.65 14.26 9.54
CA GLY A 198 29.73 15.47 8.72
C GLY A 198 29.28 15.30 7.26
N ALA A 199 29.22 14.07 6.75
CA ALA A 199 28.78 13.75 5.39
C ALA A 199 27.37 13.16 5.32
N PHE A 200 26.67 13.09 6.44
CA PHE A 200 25.37 12.41 6.54
C PHE A 200 24.32 13.00 5.60
N GLY A 201 24.22 14.32 5.50
CA GLY A 201 23.26 15.00 4.64
C GLY A 201 23.42 14.62 3.16
N HIS A 202 24.68 14.51 2.68
CA HIS A 202 24.96 14.13 1.29
C HIS A 202 24.51 12.71 0.98
N LEU A 203 24.85 11.77 1.85
CA LEU A 203 24.45 10.38 1.64
C LEU A 203 22.93 10.24 1.71
N LEU A 204 22.27 10.88 2.66
CA LEU A 204 20.83 10.85 2.82
C LEU A 204 20.12 11.46 1.61
N GLN A 205 20.57 12.63 1.12
CA GLN A 205 20.02 13.26 -0.08
C GLN A 205 20.16 12.35 -1.32
N HIS A 206 21.38 11.81 -1.52
CA HIS A 206 21.67 10.95 -2.66
C HIS A 206 20.80 9.68 -2.67
N PHE A 207 20.74 8.95 -1.55
CA PHE A 207 19.99 7.69 -1.45
C PHE A 207 18.48 7.89 -1.31
N THR A 208 18.02 9.04 -0.82
CA THR A 208 16.59 9.36 -0.86
C THR A 208 16.09 9.45 -2.29
N GLY A 209 16.89 9.99 -3.23
CA GLY A 209 16.50 10.11 -4.64
C GLY A 209 15.36 11.13 -4.84
N SER A 210 14.48 10.96 -5.83
CA SER A 210 14.52 9.86 -6.82
C SER A 210 15.73 9.94 -7.76
N GLY A 211 15.94 8.92 -8.59
CA GLY A 211 16.96 8.97 -9.63
C GLY A 211 16.82 10.16 -10.57
N PRO A 212 15.61 10.41 -11.16
CA PRO A 212 15.32 11.60 -11.97
C PRO A 212 15.58 12.91 -11.22
N HIS A 213 15.08 13.06 -9.99
CA HIS A 213 15.33 14.24 -9.16
C HIS A 213 16.85 14.51 -8.97
N ASN A 214 17.60 13.47 -8.63
CA ASN A 214 19.05 13.60 -8.44
C ASN A 214 19.77 13.95 -9.74
N ALA A 215 19.31 13.44 -10.88
CA ALA A 215 19.87 13.76 -12.18
C ALA A 215 19.70 15.24 -12.51
N GLU A 216 18.47 15.75 -12.39
CA GLU A 216 18.14 17.16 -12.62
C GLU A 216 18.87 18.09 -11.65
N LEU A 217 18.92 17.74 -10.35
CA LEU A 217 19.64 18.51 -9.33
C LEU A 217 21.15 18.63 -9.68
N ARG A 218 21.78 17.54 -10.13
CA ARG A 218 23.18 17.55 -10.55
C ARG A 218 23.40 18.35 -11.81
N GLU A 219 22.53 18.26 -12.80
CA GLU A 219 22.63 19.02 -14.04
C GLU A 219 22.58 20.53 -13.74
N ARG A 220 21.67 20.96 -12.89
CA ARG A 220 21.56 22.35 -12.45
C ARG A 220 22.76 22.82 -11.63
N ALA A 221 23.32 21.94 -10.78
CA ALA A 221 24.53 22.23 -10.02
C ALA A 221 25.75 22.43 -10.95
N VAL A 222 25.91 21.55 -11.95
CA VAL A 222 26.98 21.68 -12.96
C VAL A 222 26.90 22.99 -13.73
N ALA A 223 25.70 23.48 -14.03
CA ALA A 223 25.52 24.79 -14.66
C ALA A 223 26.00 25.95 -13.76
N GLN A 224 26.16 25.71 -12.44
CA GLN A 224 26.72 26.66 -11.47
C GLN A 224 28.21 26.41 -11.14
N GLY A 225 28.87 25.45 -11.83
CA GLY A 225 30.25 25.05 -11.55
C GLY A 225 30.38 24.19 -10.30
N LEU A 226 29.31 23.48 -9.90
CA LEU A 226 29.27 22.63 -8.71
C LEU A 226 29.00 21.18 -9.08
N HIS A 227 29.66 20.23 -8.39
CA HIS A 227 29.40 18.80 -8.59
C HIS A 227 28.88 18.18 -7.29
N VAL A 228 27.60 17.80 -7.31
CA VAL A 228 26.91 17.15 -6.18
C VAL A 228 27.08 15.64 -6.24
N SER A 229 27.51 15.04 -5.16
CA SER A 229 27.64 13.60 -4.99
C SER A 229 27.33 13.19 -3.53
N GLU A 230 27.26 11.89 -3.29
CA GLU A 230 27.18 11.31 -1.95
C GLU A 230 28.42 11.65 -1.07
N ASN A 231 29.51 12.13 -1.69
CA ASN A 231 30.77 12.47 -1.04
C ASN A 231 31.00 13.98 -0.89
N GLY A 232 29.97 14.80 -1.08
CA GLY A 232 30.06 16.25 -0.93
C GLY A 232 29.71 17.03 -2.19
N ILE A 233 29.81 18.36 -2.08
CA ILE A 233 29.72 19.31 -3.21
C ILE A 233 31.11 19.80 -3.54
N LYS A 234 31.61 19.47 -4.72
CA LYS A 234 32.88 19.98 -5.21
C LYS A 234 32.64 21.25 -6.03
N ASP A 235 33.39 22.29 -5.72
CA ASP A 235 33.40 23.57 -6.45
C ASP A 235 34.51 23.55 -7.49
N ASP A 236 34.18 23.82 -8.76
CA ASP A 236 35.14 23.79 -9.86
C ASP A 236 36.11 24.99 -9.85
N GLU A 237 35.71 26.13 -9.29
CA GLU A 237 36.56 27.31 -9.22
C GLU A 237 37.65 27.18 -8.17
N THR A 238 37.26 26.67 -6.98
CA THR A 238 38.19 26.52 -5.84
C THR A 238 38.89 25.17 -5.81
N GLY A 239 38.25 24.12 -6.38
CA GLY A 239 38.67 22.74 -6.31
C GLY A 239 38.39 22.09 -4.95
N GLU A 240 37.80 22.81 -4.02
CA GLU A 240 37.45 22.34 -2.67
C GLU A 240 36.17 21.50 -2.69
N THR A 241 36.03 20.61 -1.69
CA THR A 241 34.79 19.83 -1.47
C THR A 241 34.19 20.24 -0.14
N GLU A 242 32.94 20.69 -0.18
CA GLU A 242 32.15 21.06 0.98
C GLU A 242 31.35 19.86 1.48
N PHE A 243 31.24 19.71 2.80
CA PHE A 243 30.48 18.64 3.46
C PHE A 243 29.38 19.25 4.32
N PHE A 244 28.19 18.65 4.24
CA PHE A 244 27.03 19.09 4.99
C PHE A 244 26.42 17.93 5.78
N ALA A 245 26.06 18.18 7.03
CA ALA A 245 25.47 17.18 7.91
C ALA A 245 23.96 17.01 7.68
N THR A 246 23.32 17.97 7.01
CA THR A 246 21.88 17.96 6.72
C THR A 246 21.59 18.20 5.25
N GLU A 247 20.41 17.77 4.80
CA GLU A 247 19.96 18.01 3.43
C GLU A 247 19.55 19.47 3.20
N GLU A 248 19.03 20.14 4.24
CA GLU A 248 18.66 21.55 4.21
C GLU A 248 19.85 22.42 3.80
N GLU A 249 21.03 22.17 4.41
CA GLU A 249 22.27 22.87 4.06
C GLU A 249 22.68 22.64 2.61
N ILE A 250 22.47 21.43 2.07
CA ILE A 250 22.76 21.11 0.67
C ILE A 250 21.85 21.89 -0.27
N TYR A 251 20.53 21.88 -0.03
CA TYR A 251 19.58 22.63 -0.86
C TYR A 251 19.82 24.15 -0.77
N GLU A 252 20.08 24.67 0.42
CA GLU A 252 20.44 26.08 0.62
C GLU A 252 21.70 26.48 -0.15
N ARG A 253 22.77 25.64 -0.09
CA ARG A 253 24.03 25.84 -0.83
C ARG A 253 23.83 25.90 -2.34
N LEU A 254 22.84 25.16 -2.85
CA LEU A 254 22.47 25.12 -4.26
C LEU A 254 21.42 26.20 -4.65
N GLY A 255 20.96 27.00 -3.69
CA GLY A 255 19.99 28.07 -3.92
C GLY A 255 18.54 27.62 -3.98
N TYR A 256 18.20 26.51 -3.33
CA TYR A 256 16.84 25.97 -3.26
C TYR A 256 16.28 25.99 -1.83
N GLN A 257 14.96 26.16 -1.73
CA GLN A 257 14.23 25.76 -0.53
C GLN A 257 14.41 24.26 -0.32
N TYR A 258 14.48 23.79 0.94
CA TYR A 258 14.48 22.35 1.23
C TYR A 258 13.27 21.66 0.57
N ILE A 259 13.54 20.58 -0.16
CA ILE A 259 12.52 19.82 -0.85
C ILE A 259 12.21 18.57 -0.01
N PRO A 260 10.99 18.43 0.52
CA PRO A 260 10.56 17.22 1.21
C PRO A 260 10.72 15.96 0.33
N PRO A 261 11.08 14.80 0.91
CA PRO A 261 11.29 13.56 0.16
C PRO A 261 10.12 13.18 -0.74
N GLU A 262 8.89 13.38 -0.29
CA GLU A 262 7.64 13.07 -0.99
C GLU A 262 7.48 13.81 -2.32
N LEU A 263 8.14 14.97 -2.46
CA LEU A 263 8.09 15.79 -3.69
C LEU A 263 9.22 15.47 -4.68
N ARG A 264 10.22 14.65 -4.32
CA ARG A 264 11.44 14.41 -5.13
C ARG A 264 11.21 13.40 -6.25
N GLU A 265 10.29 13.67 -7.18
CA GLU A 265 9.91 12.77 -8.28
C GLU A 265 10.05 13.42 -9.68
N ASP A 266 10.82 14.52 -9.78
CA ASP A 266 11.07 15.27 -11.03
C ASP A 266 9.76 15.72 -11.71
N ARG A 267 8.90 16.39 -10.91
CA ARG A 267 7.61 16.93 -11.36
C ARG A 267 7.56 18.46 -11.30
N GLY A 268 8.73 19.11 -11.35
CA GLY A 268 8.87 20.57 -11.29
C GLY A 268 9.15 21.11 -9.89
N GLU A 269 9.43 20.25 -8.90
CA GLU A 269 9.75 20.62 -7.52
C GLU A 269 11.01 21.49 -7.41
N LEU A 270 12.02 21.26 -8.27
CA LEU A 270 13.24 22.10 -8.28
C LEU A 270 12.94 23.52 -8.73
N ASP A 271 12.05 23.72 -9.70
CA ASP A 271 11.63 25.06 -10.13
C ASP A 271 10.81 25.76 -9.05
N ALA A 272 9.91 25.04 -8.39
CA ALA A 272 9.13 25.56 -7.28
C ALA A 272 10.03 25.91 -6.09
N ALA A 273 10.99 25.06 -5.74
CA ALA A 273 11.96 25.30 -4.66
C ALA A 273 12.85 26.53 -4.92
N ALA A 274 13.28 26.73 -6.18
CA ALA A 274 14.06 27.92 -6.56
C ALA A 274 13.28 29.23 -6.38
N ARG A 275 11.95 29.18 -6.47
CA ARG A 275 11.07 30.36 -6.29
C ARG A 275 10.47 30.47 -4.88
N GLY A 276 10.72 29.46 -4.00
CA GLY A 276 10.09 29.40 -2.69
C GLY A 276 8.57 29.12 -2.75
N GLU A 277 8.13 28.36 -3.77
CA GLU A 277 6.73 28.06 -4.07
C GLU A 277 6.37 26.58 -3.85
N LEU A 278 7.16 25.86 -3.05
CA LEU A 278 6.81 24.47 -2.71
C LEU A 278 5.49 24.42 -1.93
N PRO A 279 4.62 23.41 -2.21
CA PRO A 279 3.40 23.25 -1.43
C PRO A 279 3.73 22.89 0.02
N GLU A 280 2.90 23.35 0.94
CA GLU A 280 2.91 22.86 2.32
C GLU A 280 2.26 21.47 2.34
N LEU A 281 3.02 20.46 2.77
CA LEU A 281 2.52 19.09 2.87
C LEU A 281 1.67 18.91 4.12
N ILE A 282 0.67 18.04 4.01
CA ILE A 282 -0.18 17.67 5.14
C ILE A 282 0.62 16.81 6.12
N GLU A 283 0.57 17.18 7.40
CA GLU A 283 1.13 16.41 8.49
C GLU A 283 0.05 15.58 9.20
N ARG A 284 0.43 14.43 9.77
CA ARG A 284 -0.48 13.55 10.52
C ARG A 284 -1.27 14.29 11.61
N SER A 285 -0.63 15.26 12.30
CA SER A 285 -1.26 16.08 13.34
C SER A 285 -2.41 16.95 12.83
N GLN A 286 -2.49 17.20 11.53
CA GLN A 286 -3.53 18.00 10.88
C GLN A 286 -4.76 17.17 10.49
N ILE A 287 -4.65 15.82 10.48
CA ILE A 287 -5.78 14.93 10.18
C ILE A 287 -6.76 14.96 11.36
N LYS A 288 -8.01 15.33 11.07
CA LYS A 288 -9.07 15.54 12.05
C LYS A 288 -10.07 14.40 12.16
N GLY A 289 -10.12 13.54 11.17
CA GLY A 289 -11.04 12.41 11.15
C GLY A 289 -10.86 11.55 9.93
N ASP A 290 -11.63 10.47 9.89
CA ASP A 290 -11.72 9.55 8.77
C ASP A 290 -13.17 9.44 8.32
N LEU A 291 -13.41 9.50 7.02
CA LEU A 291 -14.73 9.49 6.41
C LEU A 291 -15.03 8.19 5.66
N HIS A 292 -14.13 7.20 5.71
CA HIS A 292 -14.33 5.91 5.05
C HIS A 292 -13.72 4.78 5.88
N SER A 293 -14.55 4.14 6.70
CA SER A 293 -14.11 3.05 7.56
C SER A 293 -15.17 1.94 7.69
N HIS A 294 -14.67 0.71 7.89
CA HIS A 294 -15.49 -0.49 7.98
C HIS A 294 -15.31 -1.19 9.33
N THR A 295 -16.39 -1.82 9.79
CA THR A 295 -16.40 -2.61 11.03
C THR A 295 -16.59 -4.10 10.72
N THR A 296 -16.61 -4.93 11.78
CA THR A 296 -16.96 -6.36 11.66
C THR A 296 -18.39 -6.59 11.17
N LEU A 297 -19.18 -5.54 10.98
CA LEU A 297 -20.50 -5.65 10.39
C LEU A 297 -20.44 -5.98 8.89
N SER A 298 -19.41 -5.49 8.18
CA SER A 298 -19.12 -5.86 6.80
C SER A 298 -17.81 -6.62 6.69
N ASP A 299 -16.72 -6.02 6.26
CA ASP A 299 -15.43 -6.66 5.98
C ASP A 299 -14.29 -6.13 6.88
N GLY A 300 -14.59 -5.19 7.79
CA GLY A 300 -13.64 -4.73 8.79
C GLY A 300 -13.31 -5.80 9.85
N VAL A 301 -12.25 -5.59 10.60
CA VAL A 301 -11.73 -6.55 11.60
C VAL A 301 -12.00 -6.12 13.05
N ALA A 302 -12.45 -4.89 13.26
CA ALA A 302 -12.73 -4.31 14.58
C ALA A 302 -14.21 -3.97 14.76
N SER A 303 -14.71 -4.03 16.00
CA SER A 303 -16.08 -3.61 16.34
C SER A 303 -16.23 -2.09 16.24
N LEU A 304 -17.48 -1.62 16.30
CA LEU A 304 -17.80 -0.19 16.33
C LEU A 304 -17.10 0.53 17.50
N GLU A 305 -17.12 -0.07 18.68
CA GLU A 305 -16.51 0.47 19.89
C GLU A 305 -14.98 0.52 19.81
N GLU A 306 -14.37 -0.54 19.25
CA GLU A 306 -12.92 -0.60 19.02
C GLU A 306 -12.46 0.44 17.99
N MET A 307 -13.21 0.62 16.91
CA MET A 307 -12.94 1.67 15.91
C MET A 307 -13.05 3.06 16.51
N ALA A 308 -14.10 3.33 17.28
CA ALA A 308 -14.28 4.60 17.99
C ALA A 308 -13.13 4.89 18.97
N ALA A 309 -12.75 3.89 19.79
CA ALA A 309 -11.65 4.03 20.74
C ALA A 309 -10.30 4.27 20.06
N ALA A 310 -10.02 3.57 18.94
CA ALA A 310 -8.80 3.75 18.19
C ALA A 310 -8.71 5.15 17.53
N ALA A 311 -9.80 5.63 16.94
CA ALA A 311 -9.86 6.96 16.35
C ALA A 311 -9.72 8.07 17.41
N GLU A 312 -10.33 7.89 18.60
CA GLU A 312 -10.16 8.80 19.74
C GLU A 312 -8.70 8.83 20.23
N ALA A 313 -8.04 7.66 20.29
CA ALA A 313 -6.62 7.56 20.66
C ALA A 313 -5.69 8.24 19.64
N LEU A 314 -6.09 8.29 18.36
CA LEU A 314 -5.39 9.03 17.29
C LEU A 314 -5.62 10.54 17.37
N GLY A 315 -6.54 11.01 18.24
CA GLY A 315 -6.90 12.42 18.38
C GLY A 315 -7.86 12.92 17.30
N TYR A 316 -8.60 12.01 16.65
CA TYR A 316 -9.62 12.39 15.66
C TYR A 316 -10.81 13.07 16.33
N GLU A 317 -11.40 14.03 15.65
CA GLU A 317 -12.58 14.76 16.08
C GLU A 317 -13.88 14.06 15.61
N TYR A 318 -13.78 13.30 14.48
CA TYR A 318 -14.90 12.52 13.93
C TYR A 318 -14.42 11.25 13.21
N LEU A 319 -15.34 10.27 13.10
CA LEU A 319 -15.16 9.03 12.33
C LEU A 319 -16.49 8.66 11.68
N ALA A 320 -16.51 8.48 10.35
CA ALA A 320 -17.66 7.92 9.67
C ALA A 320 -17.56 6.39 9.62
N ILE A 321 -18.61 5.72 10.02
CA ILE A 321 -18.78 4.27 9.92
C ILE A 321 -19.54 3.99 8.64
N THR A 322 -18.85 3.43 7.64
CA THR A 322 -19.33 3.29 6.27
C THR A 322 -19.28 1.84 5.79
N ASP A 323 -19.80 0.93 6.61
CA ASP A 323 -19.90 -0.49 6.26
C ASP A 323 -20.58 -0.69 4.89
N HIS A 324 -20.19 -1.73 4.17
CA HIS A 324 -20.67 -2.05 2.82
C HIS A 324 -22.18 -2.35 2.78
N SER A 325 -22.86 -1.81 1.77
CA SER A 325 -24.27 -2.06 1.47
C SER A 325 -24.54 -3.44 0.86
N GLU A 326 -25.80 -3.71 0.54
CA GLU A 326 -26.33 -5.04 0.19
C GLU A 326 -25.70 -5.68 -1.05
N SER A 327 -25.32 -4.90 -2.07
CA SER A 327 -25.04 -5.44 -3.41
C SER A 327 -23.56 -5.38 -3.84
N HIS A 328 -22.62 -5.13 -2.92
CA HIS A 328 -21.19 -5.03 -3.27
C HIS A 328 -20.54 -6.34 -3.76
N GLY A 329 -21.13 -7.50 -3.46
CA GLY A 329 -20.81 -8.76 -4.11
C GLY A 329 -19.72 -9.62 -3.47
N PHE A 330 -19.15 -9.21 -2.34
CA PHE A 330 -18.13 -9.96 -1.57
C PHE A 330 -18.30 -9.75 -0.07
N GLY A 331 -17.86 -10.72 0.72
CA GLY A 331 -17.89 -10.63 2.19
C GLY A 331 -19.28 -10.55 2.80
N ASN A 332 -19.35 -10.02 4.02
CA ASN A 332 -20.60 -9.67 4.68
C ASN A 332 -21.09 -8.33 4.14
N HIS A 333 -22.40 -8.15 4.17
CA HIS A 333 -23.06 -6.93 3.73
C HIS A 333 -24.12 -6.51 4.74
N VAL A 334 -24.51 -5.25 4.68
CA VAL A 334 -25.49 -4.69 5.62
C VAL A 334 -26.83 -4.54 4.92
N GLU A 335 -27.83 -5.28 5.39
CA GLU A 335 -29.23 -5.12 4.98
C GLU A 335 -29.81 -3.83 5.54
N ALA A 336 -30.82 -3.25 4.89
CA ALA A 336 -31.44 -1.98 5.29
C ALA A 336 -31.88 -1.97 6.76
N ASP A 337 -32.56 -3.03 7.23
CA ASP A 337 -33.01 -3.15 8.64
C ASP A 337 -31.82 -3.15 9.62
N ARG A 338 -30.68 -3.71 9.23
CA ARG A 338 -29.49 -3.72 10.08
C ARG A 338 -28.80 -2.35 10.08
N LEU A 339 -28.86 -1.62 8.97
CA LEU A 339 -28.34 -0.25 8.91
C LEU A 339 -29.15 0.70 9.80
N TRP A 340 -30.48 0.57 9.82
CA TRP A 340 -31.32 1.31 10.78
C TRP A 340 -30.89 1.07 12.23
N GLN A 341 -30.61 -0.18 12.62
CA GLN A 341 -30.09 -0.51 13.95
C GLN A 341 -28.70 0.10 14.20
N ARG A 342 -27.84 0.12 13.19
CA ARG A 342 -26.50 0.72 13.29
C ARG A 342 -26.57 2.24 13.55
N ILE A 343 -27.52 2.93 12.92
CA ILE A 343 -27.75 4.36 13.17
C ILE A 343 -28.10 4.58 14.65
N GLU A 344 -28.97 3.73 15.24
CA GLU A 344 -29.33 3.80 16.66
C GLU A 344 -28.10 3.52 17.56
N GLU A 345 -27.31 2.47 17.28
CA GLU A 345 -26.07 2.14 18.00
C GLU A 345 -25.07 3.31 18.00
N ILE A 346 -24.88 3.95 16.85
CA ILE A 346 -24.01 5.14 16.73
C ILE A 346 -24.57 6.31 17.53
N ALA A 347 -25.88 6.53 17.50
CA ALA A 347 -26.51 7.58 18.27
C ALA A 347 -26.39 7.34 19.80
N GLU A 348 -26.48 6.09 20.26
CA GLU A 348 -26.25 5.71 21.65
C GLU A 348 -24.80 6.00 22.07
N LEU A 349 -23.82 5.57 21.28
CA LEU A 349 -22.39 5.84 21.55
C LEU A 349 -22.07 7.34 21.56
N ASN A 350 -22.70 8.13 20.69
CA ASN A 350 -22.54 9.59 20.67
C ASN A 350 -23.14 10.29 21.90
N ASN A 351 -24.05 9.64 22.64
CA ASN A 351 -24.60 10.16 23.90
C ASN A 351 -23.70 9.87 25.11
N GLU A 352 -22.67 9.04 24.96
CA GLU A 352 -21.62 8.83 25.97
C GLU A 352 -20.68 10.05 26.04
N ASP A 353 -19.94 10.16 27.14
CA ASP A 353 -18.89 11.22 27.28
C ASP A 353 -17.64 10.88 26.47
N ARG A 354 -17.74 11.00 25.14
CA ARG A 354 -16.66 10.75 24.17
C ARG A 354 -16.14 12.07 23.59
N LYS A 355 -14.87 12.08 23.22
CA LYS A 355 -14.24 13.22 22.56
C LYS A 355 -14.39 13.19 21.03
N ILE A 356 -14.84 12.07 20.49
CA ILE A 356 -15.00 11.86 19.05
C ILE A 356 -16.50 11.84 18.69
N ARG A 357 -16.84 12.41 17.54
CA ARG A 357 -18.17 12.30 16.92
C ARG A 357 -18.19 11.15 15.93
N LEU A 358 -19.04 10.15 16.13
CA LEU A 358 -19.29 9.11 15.13
C LEU A 358 -20.36 9.60 14.16
N LEU A 359 -20.11 9.45 12.87
CA LEU A 359 -21.05 9.72 11.80
C LEU A 359 -21.65 8.40 11.31
N SER A 360 -22.99 8.34 11.23
CA SER A 360 -23.67 7.23 10.60
C SER A 360 -23.52 7.32 9.09
N GLY A 361 -23.08 6.23 8.46
CA GLY A 361 -22.84 6.22 7.02
C GLY A 361 -22.95 4.84 6.40
N SER A 362 -22.77 4.79 5.10
CA SER A 362 -22.62 3.54 4.35
C SER A 362 -21.79 3.78 3.08
N GLU A 363 -20.99 2.79 2.71
CA GLU A 363 -20.43 2.68 1.37
C GLU A 363 -21.41 1.90 0.49
N VAL A 364 -22.25 2.66 -0.23
CA VAL A 364 -23.27 2.09 -1.11
C VAL A 364 -22.67 1.70 -2.46
N ASN A 365 -23.10 0.55 -3.00
CA ASN A 365 -22.68 0.13 -4.33
C ASN A 365 -23.45 0.90 -5.41
N ILE A 366 -22.74 1.39 -6.43
CA ILE A 366 -23.34 2.00 -7.62
C ILE A 366 -23.74 0.89 -8.57
N HIS A 367 -25.01 0.78 -8.93
CA HIS A 367 -25.53 -0.19 -9.91
C HIS A 367 -25.13 0.15 -11.36
N PRO A 368 -25.24 -0.78 -12.32
CA PRO A 368 -24.89 -0.53 -13.72
C PRO A 368 -25.64 0.64 -14.38
N ASN A 369 -26.81 1.00 -13.87
CA ASN A 369 -27.62 2.14 -14.32
C ASN A 369 -27.31 3.46 -13.61
N GLY A 370 -26.36 3.42 -12.64
CA GLY A 370 -25.95 4.59 -11.84
C GLY A 370 -26.78 4.84 -10.57
N SER A 371 -27.87 4.07 -10.30
CA SER A 371 -28.53 4.11 -9.00
C SER A 371 -27.66 3.49 -7.91
N VAL A 372 -27.95 3.80 -6.66
CA VAL A 372 -27.24 3.26 -5.49
C VAL A 372 -28.15 2.30 -4.72
N ASP A 373 -27.56 1.53 -3.80
CA ASP A 373 -28.31 0.70 -2.86
C ASP A 373 -29.10 1.56 -1.86
N TYR A 374 -30.10 0.97 -1.28
CA TYR A 374 -31.07 1.52 -0.33
C TYR A 374 -32.06 2.52 -0.94
N GLU A 375 -33.18 2.66 -0.26
CA GLU A 375 -34.21 3.64 -0.58
C GLU A 375 -33.84 5.02 -0.02
N ASP A 376 -34.39 6.07 -0.63
CA ASP A 376 -34.08 7.46 -0.31
C ASP A 376 -34.31 7.81 1.16
N ASP A 377 -35.34 7.26 1.79
CA ASP A 377 -35.68 7.52 3.20
C ASP A 377 -34.59 7.04 4.18
N LEU A 378 -33.92 5.94 3.88
CA LEU A 378 -32.76 5.46 4.65
C LEU A 378 -31.54 6.34 4.39
N LEU A 379 -31.25 6.64 3.13
CA LEU A 379 -30.11 7.49 2.76
C LEU A 379 -30.20 8.89 3.36
N GLU A 380 -31.38 9.50 3.38
CA GLU A 380 -31.63 10.83 3.99
C GLU A 380 -31.34 10.87 5.51
N THR A 381 -31.33 9.72 6.19
CA THR A 381 -31.05 9.66 7.64
C THR A 381 -29.59 9.47 7.98
N LEU A 382 -28.75 9.15 6.97
CA LEU A 382 -27.30 9.00 7.16
C LEU A 382 -26.62 10.37 7.24
N ASP A 383 -25.59 10.45 8.07
CA ASP A 383 -24.72 11.64 8.14
C ASP A 383 -23.74 11.68 6.95
N TRP A 384 -23.42 10.53 6.31
CA TRP A 384 -22.40 10.42 5.26
C TRP A 384 -22.63 9.21 4.34
N VAL A 385 -22.79 9.43 3.06
CA VAL A 385 -22.98 8.41 2.02
C VAL A 385 -21.86 8.43 1.02
N ILE A 386 -21.11 7.31 0.94
CA ILE A 386 -20.08 7.08 -0.06
C ILE A 386 -20.64 6.15 -1.13
N ALA A 387 -20.53 6.53 -2.40
CA ALA A 387 -20.94 5.68 -3.50
C ALA A 387 -19.72 5.10 -4.25
N SER A 388 -19.67 3.79 -4.41
CA SER A 388 -18.53 3.09 -5.02
C SER A 388 -18.96 2.04 -6.04
N ILE A 389 -18.12 1.81 -7.05
CA ILE A 389 -18.30 0.72 -8.00
C ILE A 389 -17.55 -0.53 -7.50
N HIS A 390 -18.29 -1.55 -7.05
CA HIS A 390 -17.72 -2.83 -6.60
C HIS A 390 -17.94 -3.97 -7.57
N THR A 391 -18.99 -3.88 -8.40
CA THR A 391 -19.42 -4.96 -9.29
C THR A 391 -19.66 -4.46 -10.71
N ALA A 392 -19.80 -5.37 -11.66
CA ALA A 392 -20.13 -5.05 -13.04
C ALA A 392 -19.18 -4.02 -13.70
N PHE A 393 -17.87 -4.17 -13.45
CA PHE A 393 -16.85 -3.38 -14.13
C PHE A 393 -16.95 -3.50 -15.64
N SER A 394 -16.82 -2.39 -16.37
CA SER A 394 -16.89 -2.34 -17.83
C SER A 394 -15.52 -1.98 -18.41
N ASP A 395 -15.20 -2.53 -19.57
CA ASP A 395 -14.04 -2.11 -20.38
C ASP A 395 -14.37 -0.84 -21.22
N ASP A 396 -15.58 -0.31 -21.14
CA ASP A 396 -16.05 0.90 -21.82
C ASP A 396 -16.02 2.09 -20.89
N ALA A 397 -15.04 3.01 -21.12
CA ALA A 397 -14.85 4.20 -20.33
C ALA A 397 -16.12 5.06 -20.24
N LYS A 398 -16.88 5.18 -21.34
CA LYS A 398 -18.11 5.97 -21.34
C LYS A 398 -19.15 5.40 -20.38
N LYS A 399 -19.31 4.06 -20.36
CA LYS A 399 -20.28 3.42 -19.45
C LYS A 399 -19.92 3.62 -17.99
N ASN A 400 -18.64 3.45 -17.63
CA ASN A 400 -18.21 3.66 -16.26
C ASN A 400 -18.38 5.13 -15.85
N THR A 401 -18.00 6.06 -16.74
CA THR A 401 -18.16 7.50 -16.51
C THR A 401 -19.61 7.91 -16.34
N ASP A 402 -20.49 7.52 -17.27
CA ASP A 402 -21.92 7.89 -17.19
C ASP A 402 -22.57 7.28 -15.94
N ARG A 403 -22.23 6.04 -15.57
CA ARG A 403 -22.66 5.36 -14.34
C ARG A 403 -22.25 6.16 -13.09
N MET A 404 -21.01 6.62 -13.02
CA MET A 404 -20.48 7.37 -11.89
C MET A 404 -21.10 8.77 -11.81
N ILE A 405 -21.24 9.47 -12.94
CA ILE A 405 -21.88 10.77 -13.00
C ILE A 405 -23.33 10.69 -12.51
N THR A 406 -24.06 9.63 -12.88
CA THR A 406 -25.45 9.43 -12.40
C THR A 406 -25.48 9.30 -10.86
N ALA A 407 -24.50 8.63 -10.25
CA ALA A 407 -24.42 8.56 -8.79
C ALA A 407 -24.01 9.90 -8.17
N ILE A 408 -23.10 10.67 -8.80
CA ILE A 408 -22.71 12.01 -8.36
C ILE A 408 -23.89 12.99 -8.40
N GLU A 409 -24.77 12.86 -9.40
CA GLU A 409 -25.97 13.70 -9.54
C GLU A 409 -27.06 13.37 -8.51
N ASN A 410 -26.94 12.25 -7.78
CA ASN A 410 -27.86 11.91 -6.70
C ASN A 410 -27.58 12.83 -5.47
N PRO A 411 -28.54 13.66 -5.03
CA PRO A 411 -28.33 14.60 -3.94
C PRO A 411 -28.12 13.92 -2.56
N LEU A 412 -28.31 12.61 -2.45
CA LEU A 412 -28.11 11.81 -1.24
C LEU A 412 -26.73 11.13 -1.21
N VAL A 413 -25.89 11.38 -2.20
CA VAL A 413 -24.51 10.89 -2.25
C VAL A 413 -23.56 12.04 -1.93
N ASP A 414 -22.75 11.90 -0.90
CA ASP A 414 -21.80 12.93 -0.45
C ASP A 414 -20.42 12.78 -1.06
N CYS A 415 -20.01 11.54 -1.36
CA CYS A 415 -18.66 11.24 -1.81
C CYS A 415 -18.63 10.06 -2.79
N ILE A 416 -17.67 10.07 -3.71
CA ILE A 416 -17.32 8.90 -4.51
C ILE A 416 -16.07 8.24 -3.91
N GLY A 417 -16.22 6.96 -3.54
CA GLY A 417 -15.12 6.14 -3.05
C GLY A 417 -14.29 5.53 -4.20
N HIS A 418 -12.97 5.47 -4.05
CA HIS A 418 -11.99 4.84 -4.95
C HIS A 418 -12.41 4.79 -6.44
N PRO A 419 -12.56 5.98 -7.10
CA PRO A 419 -13.20 6.13 -8.40
C PRO A 419 -12.57 5.30 -9.52
N THR A 420 -11.31 4.94 -9.43
CA THR A 420 -10.63 4.13 -10.44
C THR A 420 -10.74 2.63 -10.20
N GLY A 421 -11.11 2.21 -9.00
CA GLY A 421 -11.14 0.81 -8.58
C GLY A 421 -9.80 0.09 -8.68
N ARG A 422 -8.68 0.83 -8.76
CA ARG A 422 -7.33 0.26 -8.80
C ARG A 422 -6.98 -0.41 -7.47
N LEU A 423 -6.35 -1.59 -7.54
CA LEU A 423 -5.71 -2.24 -6.41
C LEU A 423 -4.22 -2.36 -6.70
N ILE A 424 -3.38 -1.70 -5.88
CA ILE A 424 -1.92 -1.68 -6.06
C ILE A 424 -1.40 -3.12 -6.11
N ASN A 425 -0.59 -3.44 -7.12
CA ASN A 425 -0.05 -4.78 -7.42
C ASN A 425 -1.07 -5.88 -7.74
N GLN A 426 -2.38 -5.59 -7.81
CA GLN A 426 -3.41 -6.62 -7.98
C GLN A 426 -4.34 -6.37 -9.17
N ARG A 427 -4.80 -5.13 -9.36
CA ARG A 427 -5.76 -4.79 -10.41
C ARG A 427 -5.50 -3.41 -10.97
N ASP A 428 -5.37 -3.31 -12.29
CA ASP A 428 -5.32 -2.04 -12.99
C ASP A 428 -6.64 -1.25 -12.84
N PRO A 429 -6.60 0.09 -12.94
CA PRO A 429 -7.81 0.88 -12.94
C PRO A 429 -8.72 0.50 -14.13
N TYR A 430 -10.03 0.46 -13.89
CA TYR A 430 -10.94 0.38 -15.03
C TYR A 430 -10.97 1.73 -15.78
N PRO A 431 -11.26 1.70 -17.11
CA PRO A 431 -11.23 2.94 -17.89
C PRO A 431 -12.33 3.90 -17.44
N LEU A 432 -11.97 5.15 -17.22
CA LEU A 432 -12.83 6.23 -16.72
C LEU A 432 -12.34 7.57 -17.27
N ASP A 433 -13.25 8.48 -17.61
CA ASP A 433 -12.95 9.86 -17.94
C ASP A 433 -12.94 10.70 -16.64
N MET A 434 -11.77 10.81 -16.03
CA MET A 434 -11.57 11.48 -14.74
C MET A 434 -11.79 13.00 -14.81
N GLU A 435 -11.68 13.62 -16.00
CA GLU A 435 -11.93 15.06 -16.15
C GLU A 435 -13.44 15.38 -16.09
N ARG A 436 -14.28 14.40 -16.48
CA ARG A 436 -15.74 14.55 -16.39
C ARG A 436 -16.30 14.20 -15.02
N VAL A 437 -15.63 13.34 -14.27
CA VAL A 437 -15.99 12.94 -12.91
C VAL A 437 -15.50 13.96 -11.90
#